data_b5a98e084de919ccd8bb8b966cf0a908
#
_entry.id   b5a98e084de919ccd8bb8b966cf0a908
#
_cell.length_a   1.000
_cell.length_b   1.000
_cell.length_c   1.000
_cell.angle_alpha   90.00
_cell.angle_beta   90.00
_cell.angle_gamma   90.00
#
_symmetry.space_group_name_H-M   'P 1'
#
loop_
_entity.id
_entity.type
_entity.pdbx_description
1 polymer ?
#
loop_
_entity_poly.entity_id
_entity_poly.type
_entity_poly.pdbx_seq_one_letter_code
_entity_poly.pdbx_strand_id
1 'polypeptide(L)'
;MSKKKYWQSFGELNHTESFQESTKNEFKEELPLADLDDKGILDAKTPRRDFLKYLGFSTAAAAVAASCEVPVRKAVPYLNRPDSVIPGVANYYASTYVNGGDAISVVVKQRDGRPIKIEGNELSTITNGGTNAQAQASVLDLYDNTRLRYPMQKDGKGFKEVTGFDAFDKMVGAAIAGKSVAILTSTVNSPSTLAIINEFLAKYPGSRHVQYDAVSYSGMIQANEACYGKKAIPSYHFDNAKVIVSLGADFLGTWLSPTEFSGQYAKNRKVTGKKVELSKH
;
A
#
# COMPACT_ATOMS: atom_id res chain seq x y z
N MET A 1 -13.11 28.08 23.89
CA MET A 1 -12.06 27.16 23.37
C MET A 1 -11.29 27.90 22.30
N SER A 2 -10.02 28.21 22.51
CA SER A 2 -9.15 28.85 21.52
C SER A 2 -8.95 27.88 20.35
N LYS A 3 -9.33 28.28 19.12
CA LYS A 3 -9.02 27.52 17.91
C LYS A 3 -7.49 27.44 17.78
N LYS A 4 -6.92 26.25 17.83
CA LYS A 4 -5.50 26.06 17.56
C LYS A 4 -5.24 26.52 16.11
N LYS A 5 -4.36 27.53 15.96
CA LYS A 5 -3.94 28.02 14.66
C LYS A 5 -2.71 27.20 14.24
N TYR A 6 -2.79 26.57 13.08
CA TYR A 6 -1.68 25.84 12.47
C TYR A 6 -1.09 26.72 11.35
N TRP A 7 0.24 26.75 11.23
CA TRP A 7 0.95 27.45 10.18
C TRP A 7 1.46 26.46 9.15
N GLN A 8 1.36 26.81 7.87
CA GLN A 8 1.81 25.98 6.76
C GLN A 8 3.27 26.24 6.39
N SER A 9 3.82 27.39 6.79
CA SER A 9 5.20 27.78 6.52
C SER A 9 5.78 28.71 7.60
N PHE A 10 7.10 28.81 7.62
CA PHE A 10 7.78 29.81 8.47
C PHE A 10 7.48 31.25 8.05
N GLY A 11 7.18 31.50 6.77
CA GLY A 11 6.74 32.79 6.27
C GLY A 11 5.40 33.22 6.87
N GLU A 12 4.46 32.29 7.01
CA GLU A 12 3.17 32.51 7.66
C GLU A 12 3.34 32.76 9.17
N LEU A 13 4.18 31.95 9.83
CA LEU A 13 4.46 32.10 11.27
C LEU A 13 5.07 33.47 11.58
N ASN A 14 6.00 33.93 10.76
CA ASN A 14 6.75 35.17 10.98
C ASN A 14 6.13 36.40 10.28
N HIS A 15 4.97 36.25 9.62
CA HIS A 15 4.28 37.30 8.89
C HIS A 15 5.20 38.08 7.92
N THR A 16 6.07 37.37 7.18
CA THR A 16 7.00 38.00 6.25
C THR A 16 6.26 38.74 5.12
N GLU A 17 6.79 39.89 4.69
CA GLU A 17 6.18 40.72 3.61
C GLU A 17 5.97 39.90 2.33
N SER A 18 6.95 39.06 1.95
CA SER A 18 6.84 38.17 0.78
C SER A 18 5.68 37.18 0.88
N PHE A 19 5.39 36.66 2.08
CA PHE A 19 4.25 35.77 2.30
C PHE A 19 2.93 36.55 2.20
N GLN A 20 2.87 37.78 2.76
CA GLN A 20 1.66 38.60 2.67
C GLN A 20 1.35 39.02 1.25
N GLU A 21 2.38 39.31 0.43
CA GLU A 21 2.21 39.62 -1.01
C GLU A 21 1.73 38.40 -1.79
N SER A 22 2.29 37.22 -1.53
CA SER A 22 1.87 35.98 -2.22
C SER A 22 0.42 35.61 -1.87
N THR A 23 0.01 35.82 -0.61
CA THR A 23 -1.35 35.54 -0.14
C THR A 23 -2.38 36.48 -0.74
N LYS A 24 -2.02 37.75 -1.00
CA LYS A 24 -2.91 38.73 -1.67
C LYS A 24 -3.19 38.35 -3.13
N ASN A 25 -2.33 37.56 -3.77
CA ASN A 25 -2.44 37.14 -5.17
C ASN A 25 -2.73 35.65 -5.33
N GLU A 26 -3.11 34.94 -4.26
CA GLU A 26 -3.35 33.49 -4.29
C GLU A 26 -4.52 33.10 -5.21
N PHE A 27 -5.49 34.00 -5.35
CA PHE A 27 -6.58 33.88 -6.32
C PHE A 27 -6.51 35.06 -7.28
N LYS A 28 -5.79 34.86 -8.41
CA LYS A 28 -5.60 35.90 -9.43
C LYS A 28 -6.85 36.28 -10.22
N GLU A 29 -7.87 35.48 -10.18
CA GLU A 29 -9.16 35.75 -10.84
C GLU A 29 -10.22 35.89 -9.76
N GLU A 30 -10.73 37.09 -9.56
CA GLU A 30 -12.01 37.26 -8.92
C GLU A 30 -13.02 36.45 -9.74
N LEU A 31 -13.60 35.42 -9.13
CA LEU A 31 -14.76 34.77 -9.75
C LEU A 31 -15.74 35.92 -10.07
N PRO A 32 -16.28 36.01 -11.31
CA PRO A 32 -17.18 37.08 -11.73
C PRO A 32 -18.55 36.95 -11.06
N LEU A 33 -18.53 36.81 -9.72
CA LEU A 33 -19.72 36.78 -8.87
C LEU A 33 -20.10 38.19 -8.39
N ALA A 34 -19.18 39.15 -8.49
CA ALA A 34 -19.45 40.55 -8.14
C ALA A 34 -20.33 41.29 -9.17
N ASP A 35 -20.39 40.80 -10.42
CA ASP A 35 -21.28 41.34 -11.45
C ASP A 35 -22.69 40.69 -11.44
N LEU A 36 -22.95 39.80 -10.48
CA LEU A 36 -24.30 39.29 -10.24
C LEU A 36 -25.09 40.17 -9.24
N ASP A 37 -24.85 41.47 -9.31
CA ASP A 37 -25.68 42.44 -8.63
C ASP A 37 -27.14 42.36 -9.21
N ASP A 38 -28.05 41.96 -8.38
CA ASP A 38 -29.50 42.18 -8.24
C ASP A 38 -30.37 42.50 -9.47
N LYS A 39 -29.81 42.52 -10.67
CA LYS A 39 -30.56 42.56 -11.92
C LYS A 39 -30.68 41.14 -12.46
N GLY A 40 -31.81 40.55 -12.19
CA GLY A 40 -32.10 39.15 -12.50
C GLY A 40 -31.61 38.72 -13.91
N ILE A 41 -31.09 37.52 -13.93
CA ILE A 41 -30.66 36.77 -15.14
C ILE A 41 -31.70 36.85 -16.31
N LEU A 42 -32.89 37.29 -15.99
CA LEU A 42 -34.03 37.47 -16.95
C LEU A 42 -33.99 38.78 -17.74
N ASP A 43 -33.19 39.77 -17.35
CA ASP A 43 -33.11 41.08 -18.02
C ASP A 43 -31.88 41.28 -18.90
N ALA A 44 -31.00 40.30 -19.00
CA ALA A 44 -29.84 40.35 -19.87
C ALA A 44 -30.28 40.25 -21.33
N LYS A 45 -30.22 41.36 -22.06
CA LYS A 45 -30.37 41.40 -23.54
C LYS A 45 -29.18 40.66 -24.18
N THR A 46 -29.20 39.35 -24.11
CA THR A 46 -28.21 38.51 -24.75
C THR A 46 -28.46 38.42 -26.21
N PRO A 47 -27.50 38.73 -27.12
CA PRO A 47 -27.67 38.55 -28.57
C PRO A 47 -28.11 37.10 -28.86
N ARG A 48 -29.05 36.92 -29.77
CA ARG A 48 -29.62 35.58 -30.13
C ARG A 48 -28.53 34.54 -30.40
N ARG A 49 -27.41 34.95 -30.96
CA ARG A 49 -26.27 34.09 -31.29
C ARG A 49 -25.56 33.57 -30.02
N ASP A 50 -25.41 34.39 -28.99
CA ASP A 50 -24.76 33.99 -27.75
C ASP A 50 -25.71 33.19 -26.86
N PHE A 51 -27.00 33.50 -26.87
CA PHE A 51 -28.02 32.66 -26.26
C PHE A 51 -28.00 31.22 -26.80
N LEU A 52 -27.90 31.04 -28.12
CA LEU A 52 -27.82 29.72 -28.75
C LEU A 52 -26.51 28.98 -28.38
N LYS A 53 -25.40 29.72 -28.23
CA LYS A 53 -24.14 29.11 -27.73
C LYS A 53 -24.29 28.63 -26.30
N TYR A 54 -24.84 29.46 -25.41
CA TYR A 54 -25.06 29.07 -24.01
C TYR A 54 -26.04 27.92 -23.87
N LEU A 55 -27.10 27.91 -24.68
CA LEU A 55 -28.08 26.80 -24.72
C LEU A 55 -27.40 25.51 -25.23
N GLY A 56 -26.57 25.59 -26.27
CA GLY A 56 -25.82 24.46 -26.79
C GLY A 56 -24.84 23.89 -25.78
N PHE A 57 -24.10 24.76 -25.08
CA PHE A 57 -23.16 24.32 -23.99
C PHE A 57 -23.93 23.75 -22.80
N SER A 58 -25.02 24.33 -22.38
CA SER A 58 -25.81 23.83 -21.24
C SER A 58 -26.45 22.48 -21.53
N THR A 59 -26.98 22.24 -22.75
CA THR A 59 -27.51 20.94 -23.15
C THR A 59 -26.43 19.89 -23.32
N ALA A 60 -25.22 20.25 -23.83
CA ALA A 60 -24.08 19.34 -23.89
C ALA A 60 -23.57 18.99 -22.49
N ALA A 61 -23.49 19.98 -21.60
CA ALA A 61 -23.08 19.73 -20.20
C ALA A 61 -24.11 18.86 -19.46
N ALA A 62 -25.40 19.07 -19.67
CA ALA A 62 -26.47 18.25 -19.12
C ALA A 62 -26.43 16.81 -19.66
N ALA A 63 -26.14 16.62 -20.96
CA ALA A 63 -25.97 15.30 -21.54
C ALA A 63 -24.73 14.55 -20.96
N VAL A 64 -23.62 15.26 -20.77
CA VAL A 64 -22.43 14.68 -20.11
C VAL A 64 -22.71 14.36 -18.65
N ALA A 65 -23.39 15.23 -17.93
CA ALA A 65 -23.77 14.98 -16.53
C ALA A 65 -24.79 13.82 -16.40
N ALA A 66 -25.70 13.68 -17.34
CA ALA A 66 -26.67 12.58 -17.39
C ALA A 66 -26.01 11.23 -17.80
N SER A 67 -24.90 11.27 -18.54
CA SER A 67 -24.16 10.06 -18.92
C SER A 67 -23.32 9.46 -17.82
N CYS A 68 -23.06 10.21 -16.73
CA CYS A 68 -22.45 9.68 -15.53
C CYS A 68 -23.50 8.87 -14.76
N GLU A 69 -23.75 7.63 -15.16
CA GLU A 69 -24.43 6.68 -14.29
C GLU A 69 -23.55 6.47 -13.06
N VAL A 70 -23.97 7.08 -11.96
CA VAL A 70 -23.40 6.71 -10.65
C VAL A 70 -23.80 5.24 -10.45
N PRO A 71 -22.83 4.30 -10.40
CA PRO A 71 -23.16 2.90 -10.21
C PRO A 71 -23.89 2.77 -8.87
N VAL A 72 -25.19 2.51 -8.94
CA VAL A 72 -26.02 2.27 -7.76
C VAL A 72 -25.56 0.95 -7.17
N ARG A 73 -24.68 1.01 -6.20
CA ARG A 73 -24.28 -0.15 -5.42
C ARG A 73 -25.41 -0.48 -4.46
N LYS A 74 -26.15 -1.54 -4.76
CA LYS A 74 -27.14 -2.07 -3.83
C LYS A 74 -26.40 -2.66 -2.64
N ALA A 75 -26.71 -2.21 -1.43
CA ALA A 75 -26.28 -2.88 -0.22
C ALA A 75 -27.09 -4.19 -0.10
N VAL A 76 -26.41 -5.33 -0.14
CA VAL A 76 -27.03 -6.63 0.12
C VAL A 76 -26.92 -6.89 1.62
N PRO A 77 -28.02 -6.98 2.37
CA PRO A 77 -27.97 -7.31 3.79
C PRO A 77 -27.46 -8.74 3.98
N TYR A 78 -26.87 -9.01 5.15
CA TYR A 78 -26.48 -10.38 5.51
C TYR A 78 -27.70 -11.26 5.61
N LEU A 79 -27.73 -12.39 4.89
CA LEU A 79 -28.73 -13.45 5.07
C LEU A 79 -28.51 -14.16 6.41
N ASN A 80 -27.26 -14.48 6.71
CA ASN A 80 -26.83 -15.04 7.99
C ASN A 80 -25.72 -14.17 8.55
N ARG A 81 -26.05 -13.29 9.50
CA ARG A 81 -25.07 -12.44 10.15
C ARG A 81 -24.36 -13.23 11.24
N PRO A 82 -23.01 -13.33 11.21
CA PRO A 82 -22.27 -13.87 12.35
C PRO A 82 -22.51 -13.01 13.61
N ASP A 83 -22.63 -13.64 14.76
CA ASP A 83 -22.92 -12.93 16.04
C ASP A 83 -21.87 -11.86 16.38
N SER A 84 -20.62 -12.08 15.93
CA SER A 84 -19.49 -11.16 16.12
C SER A 84 -19.50 -9.94 15.19
N VAL A 85 -20.40 -9.88 14.18
CA VAL A 85 -20.44 -8.79 13.21
C VAL A 85 -21.59 -7.85 13.51
N ILE A 86 -21.27 -6.62 13.91
CA ILE A 86 -22.21 -5.54 14.06
C ILE A 86 -22.07 -4.64 12.82
N PRO A 87 -23.14 -4.41 12.01
CA PRO A 87 -23.07 -3.55 10.85
C PRO A 87 -22.53 -2.17 11.19
N GLY A 88 -21.56 -1.68 10.41
CA GLY A 88 -20.93 -0.38 10.63
C GLY A 88 -19.82 -0.37 11.69
N VAL A 89 -19.65 -1.40 12.50
CA VAL A 89 -18.54 -1.54 13.46
C VAL A 89 -17.40 -2.32 12.82
N ALA A 90 -16.18 -1.84 12.98
CA ALA A 90 -15.00 -2.49 12.41
C ALA A 90 -14.55 -3.67 13.30
N ASN A 91 -14.16 -4.75 12.66
CA ASN A 91 -13.44 -5.87 13.28
C ASN A 91 -11.98 -5.84 12.84
N TYR A 92 -11.10 -6.38 13.68
CA TYR A 92 -9.66 -6.35 13.49
C TYR A 92 -9.11 -7.78 13.48
N TYR A 93 -8.27 -8.09 12.50
CA TYR A 93 -7.65 -9.40 12.36
C TYR A 93 -6.14 -9.26 12.24
N ALA A 94 -5.41 -10.01 13.05
CA ALA A 94 -3.97 -10.11 12.93
C ALA A 94 -3.61 -10.89 11.65
N SER A 95 -2.62 -10.39 10.93
CA SER A 95 -2.12 -11.00 9.70
C SER A 95 -0.64 -10.67 9.51
N THR A 96 -0.06 -11.15 8.43
CA THR A 96 1.32 -10.84 8.04
C THR A 96 1.34 -10.36 6.59
N TYR A 97 1.96 -9.23 6.35
CA TYR A 97 2.28 -8.76 5.02
C TYR A 97 3.70 -9.19 4.68
N VAL A 98 3.85 -9.88 3.54
CA VAL A 98 5.15 -10.35 3.06
C VAL A 98 5.44 -9.71 1.72
N ASN A 99 6.61 -9.10 1.59
CA ASN A 99 7.10 -8.53 0.34
C ASN A 99 8.59 -8.87 0.17
N GLY A 100 8.90 -9.82 -0.70
CA GLY A 100 10.25 -10.36 -0.82
C GLY A 100 10.75 -10.97 0.49
N GLY A 101 11.89 -10.51 0.96
CA GLY A 101 12.49 -10.97 2.22
C GLY A 101 11.95 -10.31 3.48
N ASP A 102 11.10 -9.27 3.36
CA ASP A 102 10.54 -8.54 4.51
C ASP A 102 9.16 -9.10 4.90
N ALA A 103 8.92 -9.23 6.19
CA ALA A 103 7.67 -9.71 6.75
C ALA A 103 7.23 -8.80 7.89
N ILE A 104 6.09 -8.15 7.70
CA ILE A 104 5.53 -7.18 8.63
C ILE A 104 4.29 -7.76 9.28
N SER A 105 4.27 -7.83 10.61
CA SER A 105 3.06 -8.17 11.36
C SER A 105 2.09 -7.01 11.31
N VAL A 106 0.88 -7.26 10.81
CA VAL A 106 -0.14 -6.25 10.57
C VAL A 106 -1.45 -6.60 11.24
N VAL A 107 -2.27 -5.59 11.46
CA VAL A 107 -3.66 -5.70 11.87
C VAL A 107 -4.54 -5.19 10.75
N VAL A 108 -5.39 -6.05 10.23
CA VAL A 108 -6.31 -5.73 9.14
C VAL A 108 -7.64 -5.30 9.73
N LYS A 109 -7.98 -4.05 9.52
CA LYS A 109 -9.30 -3.50 9.84
C LYS A 109 -10.27 -3.85 8.75
N GLN A 110 -11.35 -4.52 9.09
CA GLN A 110 -12.41 -4.87 8.16
C GLN A 110 -13.76 -4.34 8.60
N ARG A 111 -14.64 -4.11 7.66
CA ARG A 111 -16.04 -3.73 7.86
C ARG A 111 -16.92 -4.59 6.97
N ASP A 112 -17.91 -5.23 7.58
CA ASP A 112 -18.88 -6.04 6.86
C ASP A 112 -18.23 -7.07 5.89
N GLY A 113 -17.16 -7.75 6.36
CA GLY A 113 -16.40 -8.71 5.56
C GLY A 113 -15.41 -8.10 4.57
N ARG A 114 -15.22 -6.77 4.55
CA ARG A 114 -14.34 -6.07 3.62
C ARG A 114 -13.15 -5.44 4.33
N PRO A 115 -11.93 -5.84 4.02
CA PRO A 115 -10.74 -5.14 4.49
C PRO A 115 -10.73 -3.70 3.99
N ILE A 116 -10.53 -2.75 4.90
CA ILE A 116 -10.57 -1.32 4.57
C ILE A 116 -9.27 -0.59 4.90
N LYS A 117 -8.48 -1.13 5.83
CA LYS A 117 -7.20 -0.54 6.23
C LYS A 117 -6.27 -1.61 6.78
N ILE A 118 -4.99 -1.41 6.57
CA ILE A 118 -3.92 -2.20 7.18
C ILE A 118 -3.16 -1.29 8.15
N GLU A 119 -2.96 -1.75 9.36
CA GLU A 119 -2.23 -1.08 10.42
C GLU A 119 -1.10 -1.99 10.93
N GLY A 120 -0.07 -1.42 11.53
CA GLY A 120 0.98 -2.22 12.17
C GLY A 120 0.44 -2.89 13.44
N ASN A 121 0.96 -4.08 13.74
CA ASN A 121 0.62 -4.78 14.96
C ASN A 121 1.52 -4.32 16.11
N GLU A 122 0.96 -3.63 17.09
CA GLU A 122 1.68 -3.13 18.25
C GLU A 122 2.25 -4.25 19.14
N LEU A 123 1.67 -5.46 19.05
CA LEU A 123 2.16 -6.63 19.77
C LEU A 123 3.36 -7.30 19.07
N SER A 124 3.74 -6.84 17.89
CA SER A 124 4.92 -7.36 17.19
C SER A 124 6.18 -6.96 17.94
N THR A 125 7.01 -7.93 18.29
CA THR A 125 8.31 -7.70 18.92
C THR A 125 9.37 -7.19 17.94
N ILE A 126 9.10 -7.30 16.63
CA ILE A 126 10.01 -6.88 15.56
C ILE A 126 9.69 -5.45 15.13
N THR A 127 8.47 -5.21 14.67
CA THR A 127 8.09 -3.92 14.08
C THR A 127 7.45 -2.95 15.07
N ASN A 128 7.00 -3.44 16.24
CA ASN A 128 6.40 -2.62 17.32
C ASN A 128 5.32 -1.65 16.81
N GLY A 129 4.41 -2.12 15.98
CA GLY A 129 3.37 -1.31 15.36
C GLY A 129 3.82 -0.54 14.10
N GLY A 130 5.09 -0.68 13.70
CA GLY A 130 5.58 -0.11 12.44
C GLY A 130 4.97 -0.79 11.22
N THR A 131 4.73 0.00 10.18
CA THR A 131 4.28 -0.47 8.86
C THR A 131 4.86 0.45 7.78
N ASN A 132 4.81 0.03 6.53
CA ASN A 132 5.28 0.81 5.40
C ASN A 132 4.16 1.12 4.40
N ALA A 133 4.46 1.99 3.44
CA ALA A 133 3.49 2.42 2.43
C ALA A 133 2.97 1.25 1.58
N GLN A 134 3.81 0.28 1.25
CA GLN A 134 3.42 -0.89 0.46
C GLN A 134 2.44 -1.77 1.21
N ALA A 135 2.69 -2.06 2.50
CA ALA A 135 1.77 -2.81 3.34
C ALA A 135 0.42 -2.09 3.46
N GLN A 136 0.42 -0.77 3.66
CA GLN A 136 -0.81 0.02 3.73
C GLN A 136 -1.58 0.03 2.40
N ALA A 137 -0.88 0.16 1.28
CA ALA A 137 -1.47 0.18 -0.05
C ALA A 137 -1.99 -1.19 -0.51
N SER A 138 -1.49 -2.30 0.04
CA SER A 138 -1.85 -3.65 -0.40
C SER A 138 -3.34 -3.98 -0.26
N VAL A 139 -4.08 -3.25 0.57
CA VAL A 139 -5.54 -3.38 0.64
C VAL A 139 -6.21 -3.01 -0.69
N LEU A 140 -5.61 -2.13 -1.50
CA LEU A 140 -6.15 -1.70 -2.79
C LEU A 140 -6.13 -2.81 -3.84
N ASP A 141 -5.15 -3.73 -3.74
CA ASP A 141 -5.04 -4.88 -4.65
C ASP A 141 -6.27 -5.78 -4.61
N LEU A 142 -6.95 -5.83 -3.46
CA LEU A 142 -8.20 -6.60 -3.30
C LEU A 142 -9.36 -6.02 -4.11
N TYR A 143 -9.31 -4.72 -4.39
CA TYR A 143 -10.37 -3.96 -5.07
C TYR A 143 -10.02 -3.59 -6.51
N ASP A 144 -8.83 -3.97 -6.98
CA ASP A 144 -8.42 -3.77 -8.36
C ASP A 144 -9.29 -4.62 -9.30
N ASN A 145 -9.93 -3.95 -10.25
CA ASN A 145 -10.78 -4.60 -11.26
C ASN A 145 -9.95 -5.42 -12.27
N THR A 146 -8.67 -5.11 -12.41
CA THR A 146 -7.76 -5.77 -13.36
C THR A 146 -7.06 -7.00 -12.77
N ARG A 147 -7.22 -7.25 -11.45
CA ARG A 147 -6.64 -8.43 -10.81
C ARG A 147 -7.18 -9.73 -11.41
N LEU A 148 -6.33 -10.73 -11.49
CA LEU A 148 -6.73 -12.08 -11.88
C LEU A 148 -7.67 -12.66 -10.82
N ARG A 149 -8.89 -13.02 -11.21
CA ARG A 149 -9.91 -13.59 -10.31
C ARG A 149 -9.88 -15.13 -10.31
N TYR A 150 -9.47 -15.70 -11.40
CA TYR A 150 -9.42 -17.14 -11.64
C TYR A 150 -8.09 -17.51 -12.29
N PRO A 151 -7.69 -18.79 -12.21
CA PRO A 151 -6.57 -19.29 -13.00
C PRO A 151 -6.78 -19.07 -14.49
N MET A 152 -5.71 -18.79 -15.21
CA MET A 152 -5.74 -18.50 -16.64
C MET A 152 -4.91 -19.53 -17.41
N GLN A 153 -5.45 -20.06 -18.48
CA GLN A 153 -4.76 -20.93 -19.42
C GLN A 153 -4.51 -20.20 -20.73
N LYS A 154 -3.30 -20.36 -21.28
CA LYS A 154 -2.99 -19.81 -22.60
C LYS A 154 -3.85 -20.50 -23.67
N ASP A 155 -4.54 -19.73 -24.51
CA ASP A 155 -5.34 -20.19 -25.63
C ASP A 155 -4.97 -19.38 -26.88
N GLY A 156 -4.16 -20.00 -27.75
CA GLY A 156 -3.62 -19.34 -28.93
C GLY A 156 -2.82 -18.08 -28.59
N LYS A 157 -3.29 -16.90 -29.03
CA LYS A 157 -2.68 -15.59 -28.72
C LYS A 157 -3.22 -14.93 -27.45
N GLY A 158 -4.25 -15.50 -26.82
CA GLY A 158 -4.92 -14.96 -25.65
C GLY A 158 -4.82 -15.89 -24.42
N PHE A 159 -5.64 -15.55 -23.42
CA PHE A 159 -5.79 -16.34 -22.20
C PHE A 159 -7.28 -16.60 -21.97
N LYS A 160 -7.60 -17.81 -21.50
CA LYS A 160 -8.95 -18.24 -21.13
C LYS A 160 -8.99 -18.53 -19.64
N GLU A 161 -10.05 -18.12 -18.97
CA GLU A 161 -10.29 -18.46 -17.58
C GLU A 161 -10.58 -19.97 -17.43
N VAL A 162 -9.93 -20.58 -16.44
CA VAL A 162 -10.21 -21.94 -16.03
C VAL A 162 -11.20 -21.90 -14.86
N THR A 163 -12.42 -22.35 -15.10
CA THR A 163 -13.50 -22.31 -14.11
C THR A 163 -13.25 -23.36 -13.03
N GLY A 164 -12.92 -22.90 -11.83
CA GLY A 164 -12.70 -23.70 -10.64
C GLY A 164 -11.26 -24.22 -10.46
N PHE A 165 -10.82 -24.25 -9.21
CA PHE A 165 -9.48 -24.71 -8.86
C PHE A 165 -9.30 -26.21 -9.08
N ASP A 166 -10.33 -27.03 -8.93
CA ASP A 166 -10.25 -28.48 -9.17
C ASP A 166 -9.87 -28.82 -10.61
N ALA A 167 -10.40 -28.08 -11.58
CA ALA A 167 -10.05 -28.27 -12.99
C ALA A 167 -8.59 -27.83 -13.26
N PHE A 168 -8.17 -26.74 -12.64
CA PHE A 168 -6.80 -26.25 -12.71
C PHE A 168 -5.81 -27.24 -12.09
N ASP A 169 -6.10 -27.77 -10.91
CA ASP A 169 -5.24 -28.72 -10.19
C ASP A 169 -5.08 -30.02 -10.98
N LYS A 170 -6.15 -30.54 -11.57
CA LYS A 170 -6.09 -31.72 -12.46
C LYS A 170 -5.22 -31.45 -13.68
N MET A 171 -5.35 -30.29 -14.29
CA MET A 171 -4.57 -29.90 -15.45
C MET A 171 -3.08 -29.77 -15.11
N VAL A 172 -2.74 -29.10 -14.02
CA VAL A 172 -1.36 -28.96 -13.55
C VAL A 172 -0.78 -30.30 -13.15
N GLY A 173 -1.52 -31.10 -12.38
CA GLY A 173 -1.12 -32.44 -11.97
C GLY A 173 -0.79 -33.35 -13.15
N ALA A 174 -1.62 -33.34 -14.21
CA ALA A 174 -1.35 -34.07 -15.44
C ALA A 174 -0.12 -33.54 -16.18
N ALA A 175 0.12 -32.23 -16.18
CA ALA A 175 1.25 -31.61 -16.87
C ALA A 175 2.60 -31.95 -16.23
N ILE A 176 2.66 -32.13 -14.91
CA ILE A 176 3.89 -32.38 -14.14
C ILE A 176 4.09 -33.87 -13.82
N ALA A 177 3.10 -34.74 -14.11
CA ALA A 177 3.18 -36.16 -13.83
C ALA A 177 4.43 -36.80 -14.49
N GLY A 178 5.26 -37.50 -13.71
CA GLY A 178 6.47 -38.15 -14.15
C GLY A 178 7.61 -37.22 -14.62
N LYS A 179 7.50 -35.91 -14.32
CA LYS A 179 8.53 -34.93 -14.70
C LYS A 179 9.24 -34.37 -13.47
N SER A 180 10.48 -33.93 -13.66
CA SER A 180 11.17 -33.09 -12.70
C SER A 180 10.64 -31.64 -12.77
N VAL A 181 10.44 -31.01 -11.62
CA VAL A 181 9.87 -29.67 -11.48
C VAL A 181 10.89 -28.74 -10.86
N ALA A 182 11.08 -27.56 -11.43
CA ALA A 182 11.82 -26.48 -10.80
C ALA A 182 10.83 -25.46 -10.22
N ILE A 183 10.86 -25.29 -8.90
CA ILE A 183 10.09 -24.24 -8.21
C ILE A 183 11.00 -23.01 -8.10
N LEU A 184 10.60 -21.90 -8.74
CA LEU A 184 11.32 -20.63 -8.67
C LEU A 184 10.56 -19.68 -7.77
N THR A 185 11.20 -19.19 -6.71
CA THR A 185 10.63 -18.22 -5.77
C THR A 185 11.61 -17.09 -5.46
N SER A 186 11.13 -16.01 -4.87
CA SER A 186 11.95 -15.14 -4.03
C SER A 186 12.38 -15.86 -2.76
N THR A 187 13.17 -15.23 -1.89
CA THR A 187 13.54 -15.78 -0.58
C THR A 187 12.26 -16.13 0.21
N VAL A 188 12.19 -17.36 0.67
CA VAL A 188 11.09 -17.88 1.49
C VAL A 188 11.53 -17.92 2.96
N ASN A 189 10.99 -17.03 3.77
CA ASN A 189 11.31 -16.94 5.21
C ASN A 189 10.40 -17.81 6.08
N SER A 190 9.29 -18.30 5.53
CA SER A 190 8.31 -19.12 6.27
C SER A 190 8.77 -20.57 6.37
N PRO A 191 9.01 -21.11 7.60
CA PRO A 191 9.37 -22.51 7.78
C PRO A 191 8.29 -23.48 7.29
N SER A 192 7.01 -23.14 7.47
CA SER A 192 5.88 -23.96 6.99
C SER A 192 5.81 -24.00 5.46
N THR A 193 6.07 -22.89 4.79
CA THR A 193 6.11 -22.86 3.32
C THR A 193 7.29 -23.71 2.81
N LEU A 194 8.46 -23.63 3.44
CA LEU A 194 9.61 -24.47 3.08
C LEU A 194 9.30 -25.96 3.30
N ALA A 195 8.61 -26.32 4.38
CA ALA A 195 8.20 -27.68 4.63
C ALA A 195 7.30 -28.23 3.51
N ILE A 196 6.29 -27.45 3.10
CA ILE A 196 5.38 -27.82 2.00
C ILE A 196 6.14 -27.95 0.67
N ILE A 197 7.08 -27.03 0.37
CA ILE A 197 7.93 -27.12 -0.82
C ILE A 197 8.74 -28.42 -0.78
N ASN A 198 9.35 -28.75 0.35
CA ASN A 198 10.13 -29.98 0.50
C ASN A 198 9.27 -31.25 0.33
N GLU A 199 8.06 -31.27 0.88
CA GLU A 199 7.11 -32.39 0.66
C GLU A 199 6.72 -32.52 -0.81
N PHE A 200 6.49 -31.42 -1.49
CA PHE A 200 6.21 -31.41 -2.93
C PHE A 200 7.39 -31.96 -3.72
N LEU A 201 8.62 -31.49 -3.45
CA LEU A 201 9.82 -31.93 -4.14
C LEU A 201 10.07 -33.45 -3.93
N ALA A 202 9.77 -33.96 -2.75
CA ALA A 202 9.93 -35.40 -2.45
C ALA A 202 9.01 -36.28 -3.32
N LYS A 203 7.84 -35.75 -3.76
CA LYS A 203 6.92 -36.47 -4.65
C LYS A 203 7.38 -36.51 -6.12
N TYR A 204 8.27 -35.60 -6.51
CA TYR A 204 8.74 -35.47 -7.90
C TYR A 204 10.26 -35.60 -7.97
N PRO A 205 10.80 -36.81 -8.14
CA PRO A 205 12.25 -37.07 -8.19
C PRO A 205 12.98 -36.18 -9.21
N GLY A 206 14.15 -35.69 -8.86
CA GLY A 206 14.93 -34.77 -9.68
C GLY A 206 14.44 -33.30 -9.68
N SER A 207 13.40 -32.99 -8.90
CA SER A 207 12.90 -31.64 -8.73
C SER A 207 13.79 -30.80 -7.80
N ARG A 208 13.72 -29.49 -7.94
CA ARG A 208 14.54 -28.57 -7.15
C ARG A 208 13.80 -27.27 -6.83
N HIS A 209 14.13 -26.68 -5.69
CA HIS A 209 13.75 -25.33 -5.33
C HIS A 209 14.90 -24.38 -5.64
N VAL A 210 14.63 -23.31 -6.37
CA VAL A 210 15.56 -22.25 -6.73
C VAL A 210 15.03 -20.94 -6.18
N GLN A 211 15.85 -20.25 -5.39
CA GLN A 211 15.52 -18.92 -4.89
C GLN A 211 16.30 -17.87 -5.66
N TYR A 212 15.61 -16.83 -6.12
CA TYR A 212 16.18 -15.70 -6.83
C TYR A 212 15.56 -14.40 -6.36
N ASP A 213 16.38 -13.49 -5.88
CA ASP A 213 15.99 -12.15 -5.48
C ASP A 213 16.65 -11.11 -6.39
N ALA A 214 15.91 -10.08 -6.79
CA ALA A 214 16.44 -8.98 -7.58
C ALA A 214 17.51 -8.19 -6.82
N VAL A 215 17.35 -8.09 -5.49
CA VAL A 215 18.37 -7.56 -4.58
C VAL A 215 18.91 -8.73 -3.75
N SER A 216 20.14 -9.17 -4.09
CA SER A 216 20.73 -10.35 -3.47
C SER A 216 21.40 -10.03 -2.14
N TYR A 217 21.12 -10.84 -1.13
CA TYR A 217 21.82 -10.82 0.16
C TYR A 217 22.94 -11.87 0.23
N SER A 218 23.28 -12.53 -0.86
CA SER A 218 24.29 -13.60 -0.89
C SER A 218 25.68 -13.14 -0.43
N GLY A 219 26.08 -11.92 -0.80
CA GLY A 219 27.35 -11.34 -0.34
C GLY A 219 27.42 -11.19 1.19
N MET A 220 26.33 -10.77 1.80
CA MET A 220 26.22 -10.64 3.26
C MET A 220 26.26 -12.02 3.95
N ILE A 221 25.53 -12.99 3.41
CA ILE A 221 25.51 -14.37 3.92
C ILE A 221 26.91 -14.98 3.86
N GLN A 222 27.64 -14.80 2.73
CA GLN A 222 29.01 -15.27 2.56
C GLN A 222 29.98 -14.56 3.50
N ALA A 223 29.84 -13.25 3.69
CA ALA A 223 30.64 -12.49 4.64
C ALA A 223 30.44 -12.98 6.09
N ASN A 224 29.20 -13.23 6.50
CA ASN A 224 28.90 -13.79 7.81
C ASN A 224 29.45 -15.21 7.98
N GLU A 225 29.40 -16.03 6.94
CA GLU A 225 30.03 -17.35 6.96
C GLU A 225 31.54 -17.25 7.13
N ALA A 226 32.20 -16.36 6.40
CA ALA A 226 33.64 -16.16 6.47
C ALA A 226 34.10 -15.60 7.82
N CYS A 227 33.35 -14.65 8.40
CA CYS A 227 33.74 -13.97 9.64
C CYS A 227 33.30 -14.71 10.90
N TYR A 228 32.13 -15.36 10.87
CA TYR A 228 31.49 -15.95 12.04
C TYR A 228 31.15 -17.44 11.91
N GLY A 229 31.44 -18.05 10.78
CA GLY A 229 31.15 -19.47 10.51
C GLY A 229 29.66 -19.78 10.38
N LYS A 230 28.81 -18.77 10.14
CA LYS A 230 27.35 -18.95 10.03
C LYS A 230 26.80 -18.35 8.74
N LYS A 231 26.11 -19.16 7.95
CA LYS A 231 25.32 -18.72 6.79
C LYS A 231 23.99 -18.13 7.27
N ALA A 232 23.98 -16.84 7.59
CA ALA A 232 22.77 -16.16 8.08
C ALA A 232 22.73 -14.69 7.65
N ILE A 233 21.52 -14.18 7.50
CA ILE A 233 21.29 -12.74 7.43
C ILE A 233 21.23 -12.23 8.87
N PRO A 234 22.06 -11.24 9.26
CA PRO A 234 22.08 -10.73 10.62
C PRO A 234 20.88 -9.86 10.92
N SER A 235 20.40 -9.88 12.15
CA SER A 235 19.48 -8.88 12.67
C SER A 235 20.29 -7.79 13.38
N TYR A 236 20.03 -6.54 13.03
CA TYR A 236 20.71 -5.40 13.61
C TYR A 236 19.85 -4.74 14.69
N HIS A 237 20.51 -4.21 15.72
CA HIS A 237 19.87 -3.48 16.80
C HIS A 237 20.35 -2.01 16.79
N PHE A 238 19.81 -1.21 15.88
CA PHE A 238 20.15 0.20 15.74
C PHE A 238 19.73 1.03 16.96
N ASP A 239 18.77 0.56 17.74
CA ASP A 239 18.35 1.18 18.99
C ASP A 239 19.42 1.08 20.11
N ASN A 240 20.40 0.19 19.99
CA ASN A 240 21.53 0.08 20.90
C ASN A 240 22.76 0.89 20.44
N ALA A 241 22.74 1.40 19.21
CA ALA A 241 23.89 2.10 18.63
C ALA A 241 23.86 3.60 18.99
N LYS A 242 24.98 4.10 19.54
CA LYS A 242 25.19 5.55 19.77
C LYS A 242 25.71 6.25 18.53
N VAL A 243 26.47 5.54 17.70
CA VAL A 243 27.03 6.05 16.45
C VAL A 243 26.78 5.00 15.36
N ILE A 244 26.25 5.42 14.24
CA ILE A 244 25.96 4.59 13.07
C ILE A 244 26.75 5.15 11.90
N VAL A 245 27.47 4.28 11.17
CA VAL A 245 28.12 4.61 9.91
C VAL A 245 27.54 3.68 8.85
N SER A 246 26.89 4.25 7.85
CA SER A 246 26.31 3.50 6.74
C SER A 246 27.15 3.72 5.47
N LEU A 247 27.65 2.62 4.90
CA LEU A 247 28.44 2.64 3.66
C LEU A 247 27.61 2.00 2.54
N GLY A 248 26.77 2.80 1.90
CA GLY A 248 25.90 2.35 0.79
C GLY A 248 24.77 1.41 1.20
N ALA A 249 24.49 1.24 2.49
CA ALA A 249 23.36 0.45 2.99
C ALA A 249 22.19 1.37 3.34
N ASP A 250 21.15 1.33 2.49
CA ASP A 250 19.90 2.09 2.70
C ASP A 250 18.98 1.37 3.70
N PHE A 251 19.42 1.30 4.97
CA PHE A 251 18.70 0.56 6.01
C PHE A 251 17.37 1.18 6.44
N LEU A 252 17.10 2.42 6.03
CA LEU A 252 15.81 3.09 6.28
C LEU A 252 14.82 2.93 5.13
N GLY A 253 15.26 2.49 3.96
CA GLY A 253 14.43 2.42 2.76
C GLY A 253 14.29 1.03 2.16
N THR A 254 15.39 0.42 1.71
CA THR A 254 15.32 -0.79 0.87
C THR A 254 16.13 -1.97 1.38
N TRP A 255 16.98 -1.80 2.39
CA TRP A 255 17.92 -2.80 2.83
C TRP A 255 17.40 -3.63 4.02
N LEU A 256 17.29 -4.93 3.85
CA LEU A 256 16.80 -5.93 4.82
C LEU A 256 15.37 -5.65 5.31
N SER A 257 15.21 -5.14 6.53
CA SER A 257 13.93 -4.87 7.18
C SER A 257 13.79 -3.38 7.53
N PRO A 258 13.52 -2.50 6.54
CA PRO A 258 13.52 -1.06 6.76
C PRO A 258 12.44 -0.61 7.75
N THR A 259 11.33 -1.31 7.86
CA THR A 259 10.28 -0.99 8.83
C THR A 259 10.76 -1.19 10.27
N GLU A 260 11.45 -2.29 10.55
CA GLU A 260 12.06 -2.56 11.85
C GLU A 260 13.15 -1.54 12.17
N PHE A 261 14.08 -1.34 11.23
CA PHE A 261 15.25 -0.48 11.43
C PHE A 261 14.89 0.99 11.57
N SER A 262 13.89 1.46 10.83
CA SER A 262 13.36 2.82 10.99
C SER A 262 12.76 3.05 12.38
N GLY A 263 12.04 2.07 12.91
CA GLY A 263 11.51 2.11 14.27
C GLY A 263 12.61 2.18 15.32
N GLN A 264 13.64 1.30 15.22
CA GLN A 264 14.79 1.27 16.10
C GLN A 264 15.61 2.57 16.02
N TYR A 265 15.85 3.07 14.81
CA TYR A 265 16.57 4.33 14.59
C TYR A 265 15.84 5.52 15.19
N ALA A 266 14.51 5.62 14.97
CA ALA A 266 13.67 6.70 15.48
C ALA A 266 13.64 6.73 17.00
N LYS A 267 13.68 5.56 17.68
CA LYS A 267 13.68 5.45 19.14
C LYS A 267 14.85 6.24 19.79
N ASN A 268 16.04 6.20 19.18
CA ASN A 268 17.21 6.91 19.66
C ASN A 268 17.32 8.35 19.16
N ARG A 269 16.44 8.79 18.28
CA ARG A 269 16.40 10.16 17.76
C ARG A 269 15.15 10.92 18.17
N LYS A 270 14.24 10.29 18.89
CA LYS A 270 13.06 10.93 19.43
C LYS A 270 13.44 11.75 20.66
N VAL A 271 13.25 13.07 20.57
CA VAL A 271 13.43 13.97 21.71
C VAL A 271 12.22 13.81 22.64
N THR A 272 12.47 13.27 23.83
CA THR A 272 11.43 13.12 24.85
C THR A 272 11.90 13.83 26.13
N GLY A 273 11.19 14.91 26.52
CA GLY A 273 11.51 15.67 27.72
C GLY A 273 12.88 16.36 27.66
N LYS A 274 13.65 16.20 28.76
CA LYS A 274 14.99 16.82 28.91
C LYS A 274 16.14 15.98 28.30
N LYS A 275 15.87 14.85 27.68
CA LYS A 275 16.92 14.00 27.12
C LYS A 275 17.42 14.56 25.80
N VAL A 276 18.67 14.99 25.75
CA VAL A 276 19.30 15.68 24.61
C VAL A 276 20.30 14.77 23.87
N GLU A 277 20.59 13.58 24.36
CA GLU A 277 21.52 12.67 23.68
C GLU A 277 20.81 11.91 22.55
N LEU A 278 21.12 12.29 21.32
CA LEU A 278 20.67 11.62 20.11
C LEU A 278 21.77 10.75 19.53
N SER A 279 21.42 9.63 18.92
CA SER A 279 22.39 8.86 18.13
C SER A 279 22.92 9.70 16.96
N LYS A 280 24.19 9.51 16.63
CA LYS A 280 24.84 10.17 15.48
C LYS A 280 24.82 9.22 14.28
N HIS A 281 24.56 9.79 13.12
CA HIS A 281 24.58 9.07 11.84
C HIS A 281 25.29 9.90 10.78
#